data_fbc585fc0f1d9cea5eb54085127de592
#
_entry.id   fbc585fc0f1d9cea5eb54085127de592
#
_cell.length_a   1.000
_cell.length_b   1.000
_cell.length_c   1.000
_cell.angle_alpha   90.00
_cell.angle_beta   90.00
_cell.angle_gamma   90.00
#
_symmetry.space_group_name_H-M   'P 1'
#
loop_
_entity.id
_entity.type
_entity.pdbx_description
1 polymer ?
#
loop_
_entity_poly.entity_id
_entity_poly.type
_entity_poly.pdbx_seq_one_letter_code
_entity_poly.pdbx_strand_id
1 'polypeptide(L)'
;MLGRALAPSYHHGPGYDHIEVVIDDNSRFGVVVPVPDESTKSAAQALELAAAEFASHGIAIERILTDNGFAYARGRAYASVVAGLGARHKRTRPYRPQTNGKAERFIQTLLNEWAYGRPYRSNQERLDALPVFVDFYNSSRPHTALGGHSPIVAVNNVRGDHN
;
A
#
# COMPACT_ATOMS: atom_id res chain seq x y z
N MET A 1 -2.15 -6.27 -2.85
CA MET A 1 -2.16 -5.47 -4.10
C MET A 1 -1.20 -4.30 -3.92
N LEU A 2 -0.23 -4.13 -4.82
CA LEU A 2 0.76 -3.05 -4.76
C LEU A 2 0.44 -1.98 -5.78
N GLY A 3 0.44 -0.73 -5.34
CA GLY A 3 0.32 0.44 -6.18
C GLY A 3 1.36 1.50 -5.78
N ARG A 4 1.68 2.41 -6.68
CA ARG A 4 2.57 3.54 -6.44
C ARG A 4 1.79 4.83 -6.36
N ALA A 5 2.09 5.64 -5.37
CA ALA A 5 1.65 7.01 -5.31
C ALA A 5 2.86 7.95 -5.27
N LEU A 6 2.79 9.03 -6.05
CA LEU A 6 3.74 10.13 -6.01
C LEU A 6 3.08 11.27 -5.24
N ALA A 7 3.66 11.66 -4.12
CA ALA A 7 3.22 12.83 -3.39
C ALA A 7 4.20 14.00 -3.67
N PRO A 8 3.73 15.17 -4.11
CA PRO A 8 4.62 16.31 -4.38
C PRO A 8 5.26 16.83 -3.10
N SER A 9 6.55 17.14 -3.18
CA SER A 9 7.26 17.86 -2.13
C SER A 9 7.06 19.36 -2.25
N TYR A 10 6.78 20.04 -1.15
CA TYR A 10 6.42 21.47 -1.11
C TYR A 10 7.59 22.41 -0.83
N HIS A 11 8.86 22.05 -1.01
CA HIS A 11 9.97 23.01 -0.87
C HIS A 11 11.15 22.78 -1.83
N HIS A 12 11.46 23.83 -2.62
CA HIS A 12 12.67 24.05 -3.42
C HIS A 12 12.98 23.00 -4.51
N GLY A 13 12.24 23.08 -5.59
CA GLY A 13 12.45 22.31 -6.81
C GLY A 13 11.43 21.17 -6.96
N PRO A 14 11.34 20.57 -8.14
CA PRO A 14 10.42 19.47 -8.41
C PRO A 14 10.93 18.20 -7.71
N GLY A 15 10.68 18.07 -6.42
CA GLY A 15 10.93 16.86 -5.66
C GLY A 15 9.63 16.12 -5.43
N TYR A 16 9.62 14.82 -5.72
CA TYR A 16 8.53 13.92 -5.40
C TYR A 16 8.99 12.98 -4.30
N ASP A 17 8.14 12.76 -3.30
CA ASP A 17 8.32 11.62 -2.41
C ASP A 17 7.75 10.40 -3.09
N HIS A 18 8.54 9.34 -3.09
CA HIS A 18 8.07 8.05 -3.55
C HIS A 18 7.50 7.27 -2.37
N ILE A 19 6.31 6.76 -2.53
CA ILE A 19 5.71 5.84 -1.59
C ILE A 19 5.27 4.58 -2.31
N GLU A 20 5.55 3.44 -1.71
CA GLU A 20 4.98 2.16 -2.12
C GLU A 20 3.75 1.86 -1.28
N VAL A 21 2.70 1.41 -1.94
CA VAL A 21 1.41 1.14 -1.33
C VAL A 21 1.08 -0.33 -1.51
N VAL A 22 0.78 -1.00 -0.41
CA VAL A 22 0.31 -2.39 -0.40
C VAL A 22 -1.04 -2.44 0.30
N ILE A 23 -2.02 -3.09 -0.31
CA ILE A 23 -3.35 -3.24 0.28
C ILE A 23 -3.80 -4.70 0.21
N ASP A 24 -4.35 -5.21 1.30
CA ASP A 24 -5.03 -6.50 1.29
C ASP A 24 -6.35 -6.41 0.52
N ASP A 25 -6.54 -7.33 -0.41
CA ASP A 25 -7.70 -7.34 -1.28
C ASP A 25 -9.01 -7.63 -0.56
N ASN A 26 -8.96 -8.34 0.54
CA ASN A 26 -10.12 -8.73 1.32
C ASN A 26 -10.50 -7.67 2.36
N SER A 27 -9.62 -7.41 3.31
CA SER A 27 -9.88 -6.51 4.43
C SER A 27 -9.70 -5.02 4.11
N ARG A 28 -9.07 -4.67 3.00
CA ARG A 28 -8.59 -3.30 2.68
C ARG A 28 -7.53 -2.77 3.64
N PHE A 29 -6.95 -3.62 4.48
CA PHE A 29 -5.84 -3.22 5.33
C PHE A 29 -4.68 -2.74 4.47
N GLY A 30 -4.22 -1.52 4.71
CA GLY A 30 -3.24 -0.84 3.89
C GLY A 30 -1.91 -0.64 4.62
N VAL A 31 -0.82 -0.84 3.89
CA VAL A 31 0.54 -0.50 4.32
C VAL A 31 1.12 0.50 3.33
N VAL A 32 1.76 1.53 3.83
CA VAL A 32 2.40 2.58 3.02
C VAL A 32 3.83 2.74 3.49
N VAL A 33 4.75 2.62 2.56
CA VAL A 33 6.19 2.69 2.85
C VAL A 33 6.81 3.81 2.03
N PRO A 34 7.33 4.88 2.66
CA PRO A 34 8.17 5.84 1.98
C PRO A 34 9.44 5.17 1.45
N VAL A 35 9.79 5.44 0.21
CA VAL A 35 10.96 4.87 -0.45
C VAL A 35 11.79 5.97 -1.12
N PRO A 36 13.11 5.78 -1.27
CA PRO A 36 13.97 6.82 -1.82
C PRO A 36 13.79 7.01 -3.34
N ASP A 37 13.35 5.96 -4.03
CA ASP A 37 13.24 5.95 -5.49
C ASP A 37 12.27 4.85 -5.97
N GLU A 38 12.09 4.77 -7.28
CA GLU A 38 11.27 3.77 -7.94
C GLU A 38 12.04 2.49 -8.35
N SER A 39 13.16 2.20 -7.69
CA SER A 39 13.96 1.02 -8.02
C SER A 39 13.29 -0.29 -7.59
N THR A 40 13.73 -1.37 -8.22
CA THR A 40 13.29 -2.72 -7.80
C THR A 40 13.74 -3.06 -6.37
N LYS A 41 14.83 -2.45 -5.89
CA LYS A 41 15.32 -2.61 -4.52
C LYS A 41 14.36 -1.94 -3.53
N SER A 42 13.94 -0.72 -3.82
CA SER A 42 12.95 0.02 -3.02
C SER A 42 11.61 -0.72 -2.97
N ALA A 43 11.13 -1.21 -4.11
CA ALA A 43 9.91 -2.01 -4.17
C ALA A 43 10.03 -3.34 -3.39
N ALA A 44 11.19 -4.00 -3.45
CA ALA A 44 11.45 -5.23 -2.70
C ALA A 44 11.43 -4.97 -1.19
N GLN A 45 12.14 -3.95 -0.72
CA GLN A 45 12.17 -3.56 0.68
C GLN A 45 10.76 -3.18 1.20
N ALA A 46 10.00 -2.44 0.41
CA ALA A 46 8.64 -2.09 0.77
C ALA A 46 7.73 -3.33 0.89
N LEU A 47 7.90 -4.32 0.01
CA LEU A 47 7.16 -5.58 0.10
C LEU A 47 7.55 -6.39 1.35
N GLU A 48 8.83 -6.43 1.72
CA GLU A 48 9.28 -7.10 2.96
C GLU A 48 8.65 -6.45 4.20
N LEU A 49 8.69 -5.12 4.28
CA LEU A 49 8.08 -4.38 5.40
C LEU A 49 6.57 -4.60 5.45
N ALA A 50 5.90 -4.54 4.31
CA ALA A 50 4.46 -4.79 4.25
C ALA A 50 4.11 -6.23 4.62
N ALA A 51 4.92 -7.20 4.23
CA ALA A 51 4.73 -8.60 4.59
C ALA A 51 4.86 -8.83 6.10
N ALA A 52 5.83 -8.18 6.74
CA ALA A 52 6.01 -8.23 8.19
C ALA A 52 4.79 -7.61 8.91
N GLU A 53 4.30 -6.47 8.44
CA GLU A 53 3.13 -5.81 8.99
C GLU A 53 1.86 -6.68 8.82
N PHE A 54 1.63 -7.23 7.64
CA PHE A 54 0.50 -8.15 7.41
C PHE A 54 0.59 -9.39 8.31
N ALA A 55 1.77 -9.96 8.47
CA ALA A 55 1.98 -11.12 9.33
C ALA A 55 1.68 -10.80 10.80
N SER A 56 2.02 -9.61 11.30
CA SER A 56 1.70 -9.17 12.66
C SER A 56 0.19 -9.12 12.91
N HIS A 57 -0.59 -8.85 11.87
CA HIS A 57 -2.05 -8.89 11.88
C HIS A 57 -2.62 -10.24 11.42
N GLY A 58 -1.78 -11.26 11.21
CA GLY A 58 -2.16 -12.61 10.79
C GLY A 58 -2.72 -12.70 9.37
N ILE A 59 -2.39 -11.74 8.53
CA ILE A 59 -2.72 -11.76 7.11
C ILE A 59 -1.59 -12.50 6.37
N ALA A 60 -1.92 -13.64 5.77
CA ALA A 60 -0.99 -14.38 4.93
C ALA A 60 -1.03 -13.88 3.48
N ILE A 61 0.14 -13.63 2.89
CA ILE A 61 0.24 -13.22 1.50
C ILE A 61 0.30 -14.45 0.58
N GLU A 62 -0.82 -14.81 -0.01
CA GLU A 62 -0.89 -15.91 -0.98
C GLU A 62 -0.61 -15.47 -2.42
N ARG A 63 -1.02 -14.27 -2.75
CA ARG A 63 -0.92 -13.69 -4.09
C ARG A 63 -0.60 -12.21 -4.04
N ILE A 64 0.29 -11.79 -4.92
CA ILE A 64 0.65 -10.39 -5.11
C ILE A 64 0.22 -9.98 -6.51
N LEU A 65 -0.57 -8.93 -6.60
CA LEU A 65 -0.97 -8.32 -7.86
C LEU A 65 -0.28 -6.95 -7.98
N THR A 66 0.45 -6.73 -9.05
CA THR A 66 1.08 -5.45 -9.36
C THR A 66 0.63 -4.93 -10.71
N ASP A 67 0.87 -3.68 -10.97
CA ASP A 67 0.89 -3.15 -12.33
C ASP A 67 2.09 -3.70 -13.13
N ASN A 68 2.30 -3.17 -14.34
CA ASN A 68 3.41 -3.56 -15.21
C ASN A 68 4.66 -2.68 -15.01
N GLY A 69 4.76 -1.97 -13.88
CA GLY A 69 5.94 -1.16 -13.56
C GLY A 69 7.24 -1.96 -13.66
N PHE A 70 8.30 -1.32 -14.16
CA PHE A 70 9.59 -1.99 -14.42
C PHE A 70 10.15 -2.67 -13.17
N ALA A 71 10.02 -2.04 -12.00
CA ALA A 71 10.50 -2.57 -10.73
C ALA A 71 9.90 -3.94 -10.40
N TYR A 72 8.63 -4.15 -10.73
CA TYR A 72 7.91 -5.40 -10.48
C TYR A 72 8.07 -6.43 -11.61
N ALA A 73 8.12 -5.93 -12.86
CA ALA A 73 8.07 -6.78 -14.04
C ALA A 73 9.40 -7.48 -14.34
N ARG A 74 10.53 -6.83 -14.06
CA ARG A 74 11.88 -7.29 -14.41
C ARG A 74 12.87 -7.22 -13.26
N GLY A 75 12.46 -6.84 -12.08
CA GLY A 75 13.32 -6.65 -10.92
C GLY A 75 13.67 -7.96 -10.23
N ARG A 76 14.95 -8.38 -10.27
CA ARG A 76 15.41 -9.59 -9.58
C ARG A 76 15.21 -9.52 -8.07
N ALA A 77 15.49 -8.36 -7.46
CA ALA A 77 15.31 -8.18 -6.02
C ALA A 77 13.86 -8.38 -5.60
N TYR A 78 12.91 -7.77 -6.34
CA TYR A 78 11.51 -7.95 -6.09
C TYR A 78 11.05 -9.40 -6.25
N ALA A 79 11.47 -10.05 -7.33
CA ALA A 79 11.15 -11.46 -7.58
C ALA A 79 11.68 -12.40 -6.48
N SER A 80 12.86 -12.10 -5.94
CA SER A 80 13.46 -12.86 -4.82
C SER A 80 12.59 -12.77 -3.56
N VAL A 81 12.11 -11.58 -3.21
CA VAL A 81 11.21 -11.39 -2.05
C VAL A 81 9.90 -12.14 -2.24
N VAL A 82 9.29 -12.02 -3.42
CA VAL A 82 8.06 -12.75 -3.75
C VAL A 82 8.23 -14.26 -3.60
N ALA A 83 9.36 -14.80 -4.10
CA ALA A 83 9.68 -16.21 -3.96
C ALA A 83 9.89 -16.62 -2.49
N GLY A 84 10.59 -15.79 -1.70
CA GLY A 84 10.81 -16.01 -0.27
C GLY A 84 9.51 -16.03 0.54
N LEU A 85 8.50 -15.26 0.12
CA LEU A 85 7.16 -15.28 0.71
C LEU A 85 6.31 -16.48 0.28
N GLY A 86 6.75 -17.28 -0.69
CA GLY A 86 5.96 -18.36 -1.28
C GLY A 86 4.71 -17.87 -2.03
N ALA A 87 4.64 -16.58 -2.32
CA ALA A 87 3.47 -15.97 -2.92
C ALA A 87 3.47 -16.09 -4.45
N ARG A 88 2.27 -16.16 -5.04
CA ARG A 88 2.11 -16.15 -6.50
C ARG A 88 2.04 -14.70 -7.00
N HIS A 89 2.98 -14.30 -7.84
CA HIS A 89 2.97 -12.99 -8.48
C HIS A 89 2.12 -12.99 -9.75
N LYS A 90 1.20 -12.04 -9.83
CA LYS A 90 0.42 -11.73 -11.03
C LYS A 90 0.58 -10.26 -11.38
N ARG A 91 0.58 -9.95 -12.66
CA ARG A 91 0.56 -8.57 -13.16
C ARG A 91 -0.79 -8.27 -13.80
N THR A 92 -1.20 -7.01 -13.71
CA THR A 92 -2.41 -6.54 -14.40
C THR A 92 -2.25 -6.74 -15.91
N ARG A 93 -3.32 -7.14 -16.57
CA ARG A 93 -3.32 -7.22 -18.04
C ARG A 93 -3.34 -5.80 -18.61
N PRO A 94 -2.60 -5.53 -19.69
CA PRO A 94 -2.71 -4.28 -20.43
C PRO A 94 -4.19 -3.97 -20.73
N TYR A 95 -4.58 -2.71 -20.63
CA TYR A 95 -5.95 -2.23 -20.90
C TYR A 95 -7.06 -2.81 -20.01
N ARG A 96 -6.74 -3.37 -18.84
CA ARG A 96 -7.73 -3.77 -17.83
C ARG A 96 -7.44 -3.11 -16.48
N PRO A 97 -7.68 -1.80 -16.33
CA PRO A 97 -7.42 -1.05 -15.08
C PRO A 97 -8.25 -1.56 -13.90
N GLN A 98 -9.40 -2.18 -14.15
CA GLN A 98 -10.30 -2.68 -13.11
C GLN A 98 -9.66 -3.67 -12.13
N THR A 99 -8.58 -4.34 -12.52
CA THR A 99 -7.88 -5.30 -11.67
C THR A 99 -7.04 -4.66 -10.57
N ASN A 100 -6.69 -3.36 -10.66
CA ASN A 100 -5.92 -2.62 -9.65
C ASN A 100 -6.75 -1.56 -8.90
N GLY A 101 -8.05 -1.51 -9.13
CA GLY A 101 -8.93 -0.44 -8.64
C GLY A 101 -8.94 -0.24 -7.12
N LYS A 102 -8.59 -1.27 -6.33
CA LYS A 102 -8.50 -1.15 -4.87
C LYS A 102 -7.25 -0.38 -4.43
N ALA A 103 -6.10 -0.67 -5.04
CA ALA A 103 -4.88 0.09 -4.79
C ALA A 103 -5.01 1.54 -5.30
N GLU A 104 -5.58 1.72 -6.49
CA GLU A 104 -5.86 3.06 -7.04
C GLU A 104 -6.78 3.87 -6.12
N ARG A 105 -7.83 3.24 -5.58
CA ARG A 105 -8.73 3.88 -4.61
C ARG A 105 -8.01 4.24 -3.31
N PHE A 106 -7.14 3.39 -2.82
CA PHE A 106 -6.35 3.67 -1.63
C PHE A 106 -5.36 4.81 -1.89
N ILE A 107 -4.66 4.81 -3.02
CA ILE A 107 -3.80 5.91 -3.46
C ILE A 107 -4.58 7.22 -3.53
N GLN A 108 -5.77 7.21 -4.13
CA GLN A 108 -6.63 8.40 -4.19
C GLN A 108 -7.02 8.91 -2.80
N THR A 109 -7.29 8.01 -1.87
CA THR A 109 -7.58 8.35 -0.48
C THR A 109 -6.35 8.97 0.21
N LEU A 110 -5.17 8.38 0.02
CA LEU A 110 -3.89 8.94 0.51
C LEU A 110 -3.65 10.35 -0.03
N LEU A 111 -3.86 10.56 -1.33
CA LEU A 111 -3.67 11.87 -1.93
C LEU A 111 -4.63 12.90 -1.34
N ASN A 112 -5.91 12.58 -1.26
CA ASN A 112 -6.94 13.54 -0.85
C ASN A 112 -6.95 13.79 0.66
N GLU A 113 -6.74 12.77 1.49
CA GLU A 113 -6.95 12.85 2.93
C GLU A 113 -5.65 13.02 3.71
N TRP A 114 -4.50 12.61 3.14
CA TRP A 114 -3.17 12.81 3.75
C TRP A 114 -2.35 13.82 2.96
N ALA A 115 -1.94 13.54 1.73
CA ALA A 115 -0.93 14.33 1.03
C ALA A 115 -1.38 15.78 0.77
N TYR A 116 -2.66 15.98 0.48
CA TYR A 116 -3.30 17.27 0.24
C TYR A 116 -4.44 17.59 1.22
N GLY A 117 -4.66 16.78 2.22
CA GLY A 117 -5.77 16.94 3.18
C GLY A 117 -5.65 18.19 4.04
N ARG A 118 -4.43 18.70 4.22
CA ARG A 118 -4.14 19.99 4.88
C ARG A 118 -2.83 20.57 4.36
N PRO A 119 -2.57 21.88 4.54
CA PRO A 119 -1.25 22.43 4.28
C PRO A 119 -0.25 21.91 5.32
N TYR A 120 0.94 21.52 4.86
CA TYR A 120 2.09 21.14 5.69
C TYR A 120 3.17 22.22 5.58
N ARG A 121 3.89 22.48 6.67
CA ARG A 121 4.97 23.47 6.73
C ARG A 121 6.24 22.96 6.04
N SER A 122 6.40 21.63 5.97
CA SER A 122 7.53 20.99 5.32
C SER A 122 7.15 19.60 4.83
N ASN A 123 7.99 19.05 3.97
CA ASN A 123 7.87 17.68 3.53
C ASN A 123 8.02 16.68 4.69
N GLN A 124 8.94 16.99 5.62
CA GLN A 124 9.13 16.14 6.81
C GLN A 124 7.86 16.09 7.66
N GLU A 125 7.19 17.22 7.91
CA GLU A 125 5.92 17.24 8.65
C GLU A 125 4.86 16.38 7.97
N ARG A 126 4.82 16.37 6.63
CA ARG A 126 3.90 15.53 5.87
C ARG A 126 4.23 14.04 6.04
N LEU A 127 5.51 13.67 5.94
CA LEU A 127 5.94 12.28 6.15
C LEU A 127 5.72 11.83 7.59
N ASP A 128 5.95 12.69 8.56
CA ASP A 128 5.68 12.38 9.99
C ASP A 128 4.19 12.16 10.27
N ALA A 129 3.31 12.78 9.49
CA ALA A 129 1.86 12.57 9.58
C ALA A 129 1.38 11.28 8.91
N LEU A 130 2.18 10.65 8.07
CA LEU A 130 1.78 9.44 7.33
C LEU A 130 1.44 8.26 8.23
N PRO A 131 2.25 7.87 9.23
CA PRO A 131 1.91 6.76 10.11
C PRO A 131 0.59 6.96 10.84
N VAL A 132 0.33 8.18 11.31
CA VAL A 132 -0.92 8.53 12.00
C VAL A 132 -2.13 8.39 11.06
N PHE A 133 -1.97 8.82 9.82
CA PHE A 133 -3.03 8.66 8.82
C PHE A 133 -3.28 7.19 8.47
N VAL A 134 -2.22 6.38 8.29
CA VAL A 134 -2.35 4.95 7.96
C VAL A 134 -3.00 4.19 9.12
N ASP A 135 -2.65 4.52 10.35
CA ASP A 135 -3.31 3.97 11.53
C ASP A 135 -4.80 4.33 11.58
N PHE A 136 -5.15 5.59 11.37
CA PHE A 136 -6.56 6.03 11.26
C PHE A 136 -7.29 5.28 10.13
N TYR A 137 -6.68 5.15 8.96
CA TYR A 137 -7.24 4.44 7.81
C TYR A 137 -7.57 2.99 8.15
N ASN A 138 -6.64 2.29 8.81
CA ASN A 138 -6.77 0.88 9.13
C ASN A 138 -7.68 0.63 10.33
N SER A 139 -7.62 1.47 11.37
CA SER A 139 -8.28 1.21 12.65
C SER A 139 -9.65 1.88 12.79
N SER A 140 -9.86 3.04 12.16
CA SER A 140 -11.01 3.89 12.46
C SER A 140 -11.85 4.31 11.24
N ARG A 141 -11.23 4.42 10.06
CA ARG A 141 -11.92 4.91 8.87
C ARG A 141 -12.97 3.91 8.37
N PRO A 142 -14.26 4.30 8.27
CA PRO A 142 -15.30 3.42 7.77
C PRO A 142 -15.18 3.19 6.27
N HIS A 143 -15.37 1.95 5.83
CA HIS A 143 -15.34 1.55 4.43
C HIS A 143 -16.68 0.98 3.97
N THR A 144 -17.29 1.59 2.97
CA THR A 144 -18.57 1.14 2.41
C THR A 144 -18.52 -0.32 1.95
N ALA A 145 -17.39 -0.72 1.32
CA ALA A 145 -17.19 -2.10 0.86
C ALA A 145 -17.04 -3.12 2.01
N LEU A 146 -16.89 -2.66 3.25
CA LEU A 146 -16.79 -3.48 4.46
C LEU A 146 -18.02 -3.28 5.37
N GLY A 147 -19.15 -2.86 4.81
CA GLY A 147 -20.37 -2.59 5.58
C GLY A 147 -20.22 -1.45 6.60
N GLY A 148 -19.34 -0.50 6.35
CA GLY A 148 -19.06 0.62 7.26
C GLY A 148 -17.99 0.31 8.32
N HIS A 149 -17.45 -0.89 8.36
CA HIS A 149 -16.37 -1.24 9.30
C HIS A 149 -15.00 -0.77 8.79
N SER A 150 -14.06 -0.61 9.73
CA SER A 150 -12.66 -0.35 9.41
C SER A 150 -11.93 -1.62 8.94
N PRO A 151 -10.81 -1.50 8.22
CA PRO A 151 -10.00 -2.63 7.78
C PRO A 151 -9.62 -3.60 8.89
N ILE A 152 -9.21 -3.11 10.06
CA ILE A 152 -8.80 -3.96 11.18
C ILE A 152 -9.95 -4.83 11.71
N VAL A 153 -11.16 -4.31 11.70
CA VAL A 153 -12.35 -5.09 12.08
C VAL A 153 -12.59 -6.22 11.07
N ALA A 154 -12.43 -5.94 9.78
CA ALA A 154 -12.54 -6.97 8.75
C ALA A 154 -11.46 -8.06 8.88
N VAL A 155 -10.21 -7.68 9.22
CA VAL A 155 -9.13 -8.64 9.53
C VAL A 155 -9.51 -9.54 10.71
N ASN A 156 -10.01 -8.95 11.79
CA ASN A 156 -10.35 -9.69 13.02
C ASN A 156 -11.55 -10.62 12.81
N ASN A 157 -12.55 -10.21 12.00
CA ASN A 157 -13.73 -11.04 11.73
C ASN A 157 -13.38 -12.30 10.92
N VAL A 158 -12.42 -12.23 10.01
CA VAL A 158 -11.94 -13.42 9.27
C VAL A 158 -11.29 -14.44 10.24
N ARG A 159 -10.78 -14.00 11.38
CA ARG A 159 -10.18 -14.85 12.41
C ARG A 159 -11.19 -15.43 13.43
N GLY A 160 -12.33 -14.77 13.61
CA GLY A 160 -13.29 -15.03 14.68
C GLY A 160 -14.55 -15.79 14.28
N ASP A 161 -14.84 -15.93 13.01
CA ASP A 161 -16.15 -16.41 12.54
C ASP A 161 -16.29 -17.93 12.46
N HIS A 162 -15.73 -18.66 13.40
CA HIS A 162 -16.07 -20.08 13.61
C HIS A 162 -16.34 -20.38 15.09
N ASN A 163 -17.27 -19.63 15.64
CA ASN A 163 -18.00 -20.06 16.86
C ASN A 163 -19.49 -20.00 16.62
#